data_68d480449f45f271dbdf1a5ceb1a2c29
#
_entry.id   68d480449f45f271dbdf1a5ceb1a2c29
#
_cell.length_a   1.000
_cell.length_b   1.000
_cell.length_c   1.000
_cell.angle_alpha   90.00
_cell.angle_beta   90.00
_cell.angle_gamma   90.00
#
_symmetry.space_group_name_H-M   'P 1'
#
loop_
_entity.id
_entity.type
_entity.pdbx_description
1 polymer ?
#
loop_
_entity_poly.entity_id
_entity_poly.type
_entity_poly.pdbx_seq_one_letter_code
_entity_poly.pdbx_strand_id
1 'polypeptide(L)'
;MLNAEPFSRIGKGVNLLHMTVQSYWCERALLPDGWADAVLIEVDVAGNIIRVTSDTDAGNADRIHGVVLPGMPNIHSHAFQRAAAGLTERRVSGAGADDSFWTWREVMHGFVTGLTPEDNQAIAAQLYVEMLKAGYTAVGEFHYLHLDPDGEPYADRAEMSHGITGAAAQAGIGLTHLPVLYSVGGYGSVEPNDGQRRYILEVEDFLNLVGGLISIHKDDPQVRIGIAPHSVRQVPAEPLAAALVGFTELAPDGPIHIHAAEQVKDVDEHVTYAGDRPVAWLLDNADVDGRWCLVHATHLNAGEVSGLAQSGAVVGLCPTTEGNLGDGLFPFLEYLNAGGIWGVGSDSHVSVSPLEELRWLEYGQRLISRTRNIAASDTGGSTGARLFSDALAGGAEALGRPIGAIATGKRADLVVLDPEHPQLFGRSGDTLVDALIFSGNANPVKHVLCGGRWVIRSGRHGAEDQIATAYRTAMTRLIARPLKG
;
A
#
# COMPACT_ATOMS: atom_id res chain seq x y z
N MET A 1 40.30 -17.64 53.98
CA MET A 1 40.29 -16.23 54.45
C MET A 1 40.66 -15.36 53.25
N LEU A 2 39.67 -14.83 52.59
CA LEU A 2 39.84 -13.72 51.67
C LEU A 2 38.52 -12.95 51.69
N ASN A 3 38.59 -11.70 52.12
CA ASN A 3 37.51 -10.80 52.42
C ASN A 3 36.70 -10.41 51.18
N ALA A 4 35.38 -10.49 51.26
CA ALA A 4 34.46 -9.84 50.35
C ALA A 4 34.11 -8.45 50.90
N GLU A 5 34.44 -7.39 50.18
CA GLU A 5 33.95 -6.04 50.41
C GLU A 5 32.64 -5.79 49.63
N PRO A 6 31.69 -5.04 50.19
CA PRO A 6 30.40 -4.83 49.56
C PRO A 6 30.43 -3.63 48.58
N PHE A 7 29.95 -3.84 47.37
CA PHE A 7 29.66 -2.76 46.42
C PHE A 7 28.49 -1.90 46.91
N SER A 8 28.78 -0.72 47.40
CA SER A 8 27.79 0.30 47.73
C SER A 8 27.76 1.39 46.65
N ARG A 9 26.53 1.74 46.27
CA ARG A 9 26.09 2.97 45.63
C ARG A 9 26.51 3.20 44.15
N ILE A 10 25.64 2.76 43.25
CA ILE A 10 25.50 3.43 41.94
C ILE A 10 24.46 4.53 42.09
N GLY A 11 24.93 5.77 41.94
CA GLY A 11 24.15 6.98 42.08
C GLY A 11 23.06 7.08 41.01
N LYS A 12 21.91 7.59 41.44
CA LYS A 12 20.85 8.11 40.57
C LYS A 12 21.41 9.25 39.75
N GLY A 13 21.60 9.01 38.48
CA GLY A 13 21.85 9.98 37.42
C GLY A 13 21.28 9.42 36.14
N VAL A 14 19.95 9.44 35.99
CA VAL A 14 19.33 9.29 34.70
C VAL A 14 19.72 10.56 33.92
N ASN A 15 20.81 10.48 33.17
CA ASN A 15 21.06 11.43 32.10
C ASN A 15 19.88 11.26 31.12
N LEU A 16 18.97 12.21 31.15
CA LEU A 16 18.10 12.51 30.03
C LEU A 16 19.07 12.86 28.86
N LEU A 17 19.42 11.83 28.08
CA LEU A 17 20.01 12.00 26.76
C LEU A 17 19.16 13.05 26.08
N HIS A 18 19.75 14.15 25.67
CA HIS A 18 19.12 15.15 24.79
C HIS A 18 18.57 14.39 23.59
N MET A 19 17.27 14.14 23.58
CA MET A 19 16.55 13.65 22.41
C MET A 19 16.72 14.77 21.38
N THR A 20 17.60 14.57 20.41
CA THR A 20 17.87 15.55 19.35
C THR A 20 16.61 15.60 18.47
N VAL A 21 15.79 16.62 18.71
CA VAL A 21 14.66 16.96 17.82
C VAL A 21 15.25 17.44 16.51
N GLN A 22 14.86 16.84 15.41
CA GLN A 22 15.16 17.35 14.08
C GLN A 22 14.12 18.39 13.70
N SER A 23 14.57 19.54 13.20
CA SER A 23 13.70 20.64 12.82
C SER A 23 13.89 20.95 11.33
N TYR A 24 12.82 20.96 10.59
CA TYR A 24 12.77 21.27 9.16
C TYR A 24 11.92 22.52 8.95
N TRP A 25 12.40 23.42 8.12
CA TRP A 25 11.63 24.61 7.73
C TRP A 25 11.45 24.64 6.23
N CYS A 26 10.25 24.91 5.76
CA CYS A 26 9.94 25.06 4.35
C CYS A 26 9.11 26.34 4.07
N GLU A 27 9.26 26.85 2.86
CA GLU A 27 8.57 28.08 2.44
C GLU A 27 7.05 27.86 2.34
N ARG A 28 6.63 26.65 1.92
CA ARG A 28 5.21 26.29 1.76
C ARG A 28 4.98 24.81 2.00
N ALA A 29 3.90 24.49 2.72
CA ALA A 29 3.45 23.11 2.92
C ALA A 29 1.93 22.99 2.82
N LEU A 30 1.47 21.80 2.43
CA LEU A 30 0.07 21.40 2.52
C LEU A 30 -0.19 20.76 3.89
N LEU A 31 -0.91 21.46 4.75
CA LEU A 31 -1.32 21.01 6.08
C LEU A 31 -2.78 20.54 6.05
N PRO A 32 -3.31 19.89 7.11
CA PRO A 32 -4.70 19.44 7.16
C PRO A 32 -5.73 20.57 6.94
N ASP A 33 -5.44 21.78 7.42
CA ASP A 33 -6.31 22.94 7.30
C ASP A 33 -6.09 23.72 5.99
N GLY A 34 -5.25 23.22 5.09
CA GLY A 34 -4.91 23.82 3.80
C GLY A 34 -3.45 24.26 3.69
N TRP A 35 -3.19 25.13 2.73
CA TRP A 35 -1.84 25.63 2.44
C TRP A 35 -1.36 26.61 3.50
N ALA A 36 -0.12 26.40 3.95
CA ALA A 36 0.54 27.30 4.90
C ALA A 36 1.93 27.72 4.39
N ASP A 37 2.35 28.93 4.73
CA ASP A 37 3.65 29.48 4.40
C ASP A 37 4.56 29.49 5.65
N ALA A 38 5.87 29.50 5.40
CA ALA A 38 6.92 29.60 6.44
C ALA A 38 6.71 28.57 7.58
N VAL A 39 6.67 27.29 7.22
CA VAL A 39 6.28 26.19 8.11
C VAL A 39 7.51 25.52 8.74
N LEU A 40 7.54 25.47 10.07
CA LEU A 40 8.49 24.71 10.87
C LEU A 40 7.87 23.38 11.30
N ILE A 41 8.54 22.27 11.02
CA ILE A 41 8.15 20.91 11.36
C ILE A 41 9.22 20.32 12.28
N GLU A 42 8.85 19.93 13.49
CA GLU A 42 9.75 19.34 14.47
C GLU A 42 9.45 17.85 14.62
N VAL A 43 10.49 17.03 14.55
CA VAL A 43 10.42 15.57 14.44
C VAL A 43 11.25 14.94 15.56
N ASP A 44 10.70 13.96 16.27
CA ASP A 44 11.39 13.21 17.30
C ASP A 44 12.33 12.14 16.71
N VAL A 45 13.12 11.50 17.57
CA VAL A 45 14.06 10.44 17.17
C VAL A 45 13.40 9.18 16.62
N ALA A 46 12.11 8.98 16.91
CA ALA A 46 11.31 7.88 16.36
C ALA A 46 10.72 8.21 15.00
N GLY A 47 10.87 9.46 14.52
CA GLY A 47 10.37 9.91 13.22
C GLY A 47 8.93 10.40 13.26
N ASN A 48 8.41 10.80 14.42
CA ASN A 48 7.07 11.37 14.53
C ASN A 48 7.13 12.90 14.59
N ILE A 49 6.17 13.56 13.97
CA ILE A 49 5.99 15.01 14.06
C ILE A 49 5.47 15.34 15.47
N ILE A 50 6.25 16.14 16.20
CA ILE A 50 5.88 16.56 17.56
C ILE A 50 5.31 17.97 17.60
N ARG A 51 5.60 18.79 16.58
CA ARG A 51 5.04 20.12 16.42
C ARG A 51 5.09 20.60 14.97
N VAL A 52 4.06 21.34 14.57
CA VAL A 52 4.01 22.10 13.31
C VAL A 52 3.66 23.54 13.65
N THR A 53 4.41 24.51 13.10
CA THR A 53 4.19 25.95 13.32
C THR A 53 4.28 26.69 11.99
N SER A 54 3.24 27.40 11.61
CA SER A 54 3.20 28.25 10.41
C SER A 54 3.62 29.70 10.73
N ASP A 55 3.88 30.47 9.69
CA ASP A 55 4.24 31.90 9.78
C ASP A 55 5.40 32.18 10.73
N THR A 56 6.43 31.30 10.69
CA THR A 56 7.58 31.39 11.61
C THR A 56 8.91 31.41 10.87
N ASP A 57 9.93 32.02 11.48
CA ASP A 57 11.27 32.04 10.94
C ASP A 57 11.94 30.65 11.04
N ALA A 58 12.84 30.37 10.09
CA ALA A 58 13.57 29.11 10.05
C ALA A 58 14.48 28.86 11.26
N GLY A 59 14.96 29.92 11.91
CA GLY A 59 15.93 29.79 12.99
C GLY A 59 17.12 28.93 12.59
N ASN A 60 17.39 27.87 13.38
CA ASN A 60 18.44 26.87 13.13
C ASN A 60 17.94 25.59 12.43
N ALA A 61 16.68 25.57 11.95
CA ALA A 61 16.11 24.41 11.29
C ALA A 61 16.76 24.18 9.91
N ASP A 62 16.80 22.92 9.49
CA ASP A 62 17.20 22.53 8.14
C ASP A 62 16.19 23.09 7.13
N ARG A 63 16.67 23.89 6.17
CA ARG A 63 15.80 24.48 5.13
C ARG A 63 15.51 23.48 4.04
N ILE A 64 14.22 23.23 3.80
CA ILE A 64 13.70 22.46 2.67
C ILE A 64 13.36 23.44 1.54
N HIS A 65 14.10 23.34 0.42
CA HIS A 65 13.82 24.14 -0.77
C HIS A 65 12.85 23.42 -1.68
N GLY A 66 11.61 23.89 -1.73
CA GLY A 66 10.52 23.30 -2.51
C GLY A 66 9.16 23.40 -1.81
N VAL A 67 8.14 22.89 -2.47
CA VAL A 67 6.79 22.78 -1.91
C VAL A 67 6.67 21.41 -1.23
N VAL A 68 6.22 21.39 0.02
CA VAL A 68 6.15 20.19 0.84
C VAL A 68 4.70 19.67 0.91
N LEU A 69 4.52 18.40 0.55
CA LEU A 69 3.26 17.67 0.65
C LEU A 69 3.42 16.49 1.61
N PRO A 70 2.32 15.99 2.21
CA PRO A 70 2.31 14.67 2.84
C PRO A 70 2.67 13.59 1.83
N GLY A 71 3.39 12.56 2.27
CA GLY A 71 3.65 11.37 1.46
C GLY A 71 2.38 10.55 1.24
N MET A 72 2.19 10.05 0.01
CA MET A 72 1.02 9.24 -0.33
C MET A 72 1.18 7.80 0.20
N PRO A 73 0.17 7.22 0.86
CA PRO A 73 0.12 5.79 1.14
C PRO A 73 -0.23 5.00 -0.14
N ASN A 74 0.49 3.92 -0.41
CA ASN A 74 0.13 2.90 -1.39
C ASN A 74 -0.58 1.77 -0.64
N ILE A 75 -1.89 1.64 -0.78
CA ILE A 75 -2.66 0.75 0.09
C ILE A 75 -2.67 -0.70 -0.35
N HIS A 76 -2.24 -1.00 -1.57
CA HIS A 76 -2.26 -2.35 -2.11
C HIS A 76 -1.10 -2.61 -3.07
N SER A 77 -0.39 -3.71 -2.82
CA SER A 77 0.83 -4.10 -3.52
C SER A 77 1.02 -5.61 -3.46
N HIS A 78 1.42 -6.19 -4.58
CA HIS A 78 1.99 -7.52 -4.69
C HIS A 78 3.41 -7.39 -5.26
N ALA A 79 4.39 -7.11 -4.43
CA ALA A 79 5.73 -6.67 -4.86
C ALA A 79 6.37 -7.55 -5.94
N PHE A 80 6.22 -8.87 -5.85
CA PHE A 80 6.79 -9.80 -6.82
C PHE A 80 6.22 -9.64 -8.24
N GLN A 81 4.99 -9.12 -8.39
CA GLN A 81 4.35 -8.92 -9.70
C GLN A 81 5.06 -7.82 -10.52
N ARG A 82 5.79 -6.90 -9.86
CA ARG A 82 6.62 -5.91 -10.56
C ARG A 82 7.56 -6.56 -11.58
N ALA A 83 8.06 -7.75 -11.29
CA ALA A 83 8.95 -8.48 -12.17
C ALA A 83 8.25 -9.04 -13.43
N ALA A 84 6.92 -9.20 -13.39
CA ALA A 84 6.12 -9.67 -14.52
C ALA A 84 5.53 -8.54 -15.35
N ALA A 85 5.60 -7.28 -14.90
CA ALA A 85 5.01 -6.13 -15.58
C ALA A 85 5.51 -6.01 -17.04
N GLY A 86 4.57 -5.91 -17.98
CA GLY A 86 4.83 -5.85 -19.43
C GLY A 86 5.16 -7.19 -20.11
N LEU A 87 5.35 -8.28 -19.36
CA LEU A 87 5.59 -9.62 -19.93
C LEU A 87 4.29 -10.30 -20.37
N THR A 88 3.17 -9.84 -19.89
CA THR A 88 1.82 -10.38 -20.11
C THR A 88 1.04 -9.68 -21.23
N GLU A 89 1.57 -8.61 -21.81
CA GLU A 89 0.93 -7.81 -22.88
C GLU A 89 1.00 -8.50 -24.24
N ARG A 90 0.62 -9.79 -24.30
CA ARG A 90 0.66 -10.60 -25.53
C ARG A 90 -0.51 -11.55 -25.59
N ARG A 91 -1.35 -11.37 -26.59
CA ARG A 91 -2.39 -12.35 -26.90
C ARG A 91 -1.78 -13.68 -27.38
N VAL A 92 -2.13 -14.77 -26.75
CA VAL A 92 -1.68 -16.11 -27.17
C VAL A 92 -2.39 -16.50 -28.46
N SER A 93 -1.63 -16.79 -29.52
CA SER A 93 -2.16 -17.21 -30.82
C SER A 93 -2.83 -18.58 -30.72
N GLY A 94 -4.07 -18.72 -31.19
CA GLY A 94 -4.78 -20.00 -31.28
C GLY A 94 -5.63 -20.39 -30.05
N ALA A 95 -5.58 -19.64 -28.98
CA ALA A 95 -6.57 -19.78 -27.92
C ALA A 95 -7.87 -19.11 -28.40
N GLY A 96 -8.90 -19.89 -28.65
CA GLY A 96 -10.24 -19.39 -29.03
C GLY A 96 -10.98 -18.65 -27.91
N ALA A 97 -10.29 -18.29 -26.84
CA ALA A 97 -10.79 -17.54 -25.70
C ALA A 97 -10.28 -16.10 -25.76
N ASP A 98 -11.09 -15.17 -25.28
CA ASP A 98 -10.68 -13.80 -25.07
C ASP A 98 -9.56 -13.74 -24.03
N ASP A 99 -8.53 -12.92 -24.28
CA ASP A 99 -7.51 -12.60 -23.30
C ASP A 99 -8.14 -11.78 -22.17
N SER A 100 -7.86 -12.16 -20.93
CA SER A 100 -8.57 -11.66 -19.76
C SER A 100 -7.70 -11.77 -18.50
N PHE A 101 -8.18 -11.21 -17.37
CA PHE A 101 -7.62 -11.45 -16.03
C PHE A 101 -7.25 -12.93 -15.79
N TRP A 102 -8.06 -13.89 -16.26
CA TRP A 102 -7.83 -15.32 -15.98
C TRP A 102 -6.64 -15.87 -16.75
N THR A 103 -6.40 -15.45 -17.99
CA THR A 103 -5.22 -15.82 -18.78
C THR A 103 -3.96 -15.14 -18.23
N TRP A 104 -4.04 -13.89 -17.83
CA TRP A 104 -2.98 -13.16 -17.15
C TRP A 104 -2.56 -13.87 -15.84
N ARG A 105 -3.53 -14.28 -15.02
CA ARG A 105 -3.29 -14.97 -13.75
C ARG A 105 -2.51 -16.27 -13.92
N GLU A 106 -2.79 -17.06 -14.96
CA GLU A 106 -2.05 -18.29 -15.25
C GLU A 106 -0.57 -18.00 -15.58
N VAL A 107 -0.29 -16.97 -16.38
CA VAL A 107 1.09 -16.53 -16.67
C VAL A 107 1.80 -16.08 -15.41
N MET A 108 1.14 -15.29 -14.57
CA MET A 108 1.67 -14.81 -13.31
C MET A 108 1.96 -15.97 -12.34
N HIS A 109 1.06 -16.95 -12.22
CA HIS A 109 1.29 -18.16 -11.42
C HIS A 109 2.52 -18.94 -11.92
N GLY A 110 2.69 -19.07 -13.26
CA GLY A 110 3.87 -19.69 -13.83
C GLY A 110 5.16 -18.95 -13.48
N PHE A 111 5.12 -17.64 -13.44
CA PHE A 111 6.27 -16.80 -13.10
C PHE A 111 6.72 -16.97 -11.63
N VAL A 112 5.78 -17.02 -10.69
CA VAL A 112 6.10 -17.09 -9.25
C VAL A 112 6.63 -18.46 -8.80
N THR A 113 6.39 -19.54 -9.56
CA THR A 113 6.86 -20.89 -9.18
C THR A 113 8.38 -20.98 -8.99
N GLY A 114 9.12 -20.05 -9.55
CA GLY A 114 10.58 -20.04 -9.48
C GLY A 114 11.22 -19.01 -8.59
N LEU A 115 10.43 -18.18 -7.90
CA LEU A 115 10.93 -17.12 -7.02
C LEU A 115 11.57 -17.70 -5.76
N THR A 116 12.80 -17.28 -5.45
CA THR A 116 13.45 -17.55 -4.16
C THR A 116 13.17 -16.40 -3.19
N PRO A 117 13.40 -16.57 -1.87
CA PRO A 117 13.32 -15.47 -0.91
C PRO A 117 14.18 -14.25 -1.28
N GLU A 118 15.40 -14.51 -1.79
CA GLU A 118 16.34 -13.45 -2.21
C GLU A 118 15.84 -12.70 -3.46
N ASP A 119 15.23 -13.41 -4.43
CA ASP A 119 14.61 -12.75 -5.59
C ASP A 119 13.45 -11.87 -5.17
N ASN A 120 12.58 -12.40 -4.30
CA ASN A 120 11.44 -11.67 -3.76
C ASN A 120 11.89 -10.39 -3.05
N GLN A 121 12.91 -10.49 -2.19
CA GLN A 121 13.51 -9.32 -1.53
C GLN A 121 14.10 -8.31 -2.52
N ALA A 122 14.83 -8.78 -3.53
CA ALA A 122 15.46 -7.90 -4.52
C ALA A 122 14.43 -7.16 -5.38
N ILE A 123 13.35 -7.84 -5.77
CA ILE A 123 12.25 -7.25 -6.54
C ILE A 123 11.49 -6.23 -5.68
N ALA A 124 11.13 -6.60 -4.45
CA ALA A 124 10.43 -5.71 -3.53
C ALA A 124 11.27 -4.46 -3.19
N ALA A 125 12.58 -4.61 -2.94
CA ALA A 125 13.46 -3.47 -2.65
C ALA A 125 13.53 -2.48 -3.82
N GLN A 126 13.64 -2.98 -5.07
CA GLN A 126 13.62 -2.14 -6.26
C GLN A 126 12.29 -1.41 -6.40
N LEU A 127 11.17 -2.12 -6.26
CA LEU A 127 9.84 -1.54 -6.32
C LEU A 127 9.63 -0.45 -5.26
N TYR A 128 10.05 -0.70 -4.04
CA TYR A 128 9.88 0.27 -2.94
C TYR A 128 10.71 1.54 -3.16
N VAL A 129 11.89 1.44 -3.78
CA VAL A 129 12.63 2.63 -4.24
C VAL A 129 11.88 3.38 -5.34
N GLU A 130 11.26 2.68 -6.30
CA GLU A 130 10.42 3.30 -7.33
C GLU A 130 9.22 4.01 -6.71
N MET A 131 8.54 3.39 -5.73
CA MET A 131 7.44 3.99 -4.96
C MET A 131 7.88 5.27 -4.26
N LEU A 132 8.99 5.24 -3.52
CA LEU A 132 9.53 6.42 -2.83
C LEU A 132 9.86 7.55 -3.81
N LYS A 133 10.47 7.23 -4.95
CA LYS A 133 10.77 8.22 -6.00
C LYS A 133 9.51 8.82 -6.62
N ALA A 134 8.42 8.09 -6.64
CA ALA A 134 7.11 8.56 -7.14
C ALA A 134 6.29 9.35 -6.10
N GLY A 135 6.71 9.35 -4.81
CA GLY A 135 6.05 10.08 -3.73
C GLY A 135 5.17 9.21 -2.82
N TYR A 136 5.16 7.91 -2.99
CA TYR A 136 4.65 7.00 -1.96
C TYR A 136 5.64 6.93 -0.79
N THR A 137 5.15 6.92 0.45
CA THR A 137 5.99 6.83 1.66
C THR A 137 5.65 5.65 2.55
N ALA A 138 4.53 5.01 2.29
CA ALA A 138 4.11 3.78 2.95
C ALA A 138 3.46 2.84 1.94
N VAL A 139 3.53 1.52 2.21
CA VAL A 139 2.93 0.49 1.36
C VAL A 139 2.21 -0.56 2.20
N GLY A 140 1.02 -0.96 1.76
CA GLY A 140 0.29 -2.15 2.18
C GLY A 140 0.68 -3.31 1.27
N GLU A 141 1.51 -4.21 1.76
CA GLU A 141 1.99 -5.34 0.98
C GLU A 141 1.12 -6.57 1.24
N PHE A 142 0.27 -6.90 0.29
CA PHE A 142 -0.63 -8.06 0.29
C PHE A 142 0.14 -9.30 -0.16
N HIS A 143 0.77 -9.99 0.80
CA HIS A 143 1.81 -10.96 0.54
C HIS A 143 1.31 -12.40 0.70
N TYR A 144 1.21 -13.15 -0.40
CA TYR A 144 0.69 -14.53 -0.40
C TYR A 144 1.72 -15.61 -0.78
N LEU A 145 3.01 -15.30 -0.92
CA LEU A 145 4.07 -16.29 -1.09
C LEU A 145 4.60 -16.73 0.28
N HIS A 146 4.22 -17.92 0.73
CA HIS A 146 4.62 -18.44 2.05
C HIS A 146 5.52 -19.66 1.95
N LEU A 147 5.20 -20.57 1.02
CA LEU A 147 5.82 -21.87 0.89
C LEU A 147 6.91 -21.85 -0.19
N ASP A 148 7.76 -22.86 -0.19
CA ASP A 148 8.80 -23.05 -1.19
C ASP A 148 8.21 -23.41 -2.58
N PRO A 149 9.02 -23.53 -3.64
CA PRO A 149 8.53 -23.88 -4.97
C PRO A 149 7.80 -25.24 -5.07
N ASP A 150 8.05 -26.15 -4.13
CA ASP A 150 7.39 -27.46 -4.09
C ASP A 150 6.11 -27.45 -3.22
N GLY A 151 5.82 -26.32 -2.56
CA GLY A 151 4.66 -26.16 -1.67
C GLY A 151 4.95 -26.61 -0.23
N GLU A 152 6.22 -26.81 0.12
CA GLU A 152 6.62 -27.17 1.47
C GLU A 152 7.00 -25.93 2.30
N PRO A 153 6.79 -25.96 3.62
CA PRO A 153 7.19 -24.85 4.47
C PRO A 153 8.71 -24.72 4.55
N TYR A 154 9.22 -23.48 4.50
CA TYR A 154 10.61 -23.21 4.84
C TYR A 154 10.91 -23.57 6.31
N ALA A 155 12.21 -23.76 6.64
CA ALA A 155 12.66 -24.00 8.01
C ALA A 155 12.22 -22.86 8.95
N ASP A 156 12.28 -21.63 8.49
CA ASP A 156 11.60 -20.46 9.07
C ASP A 156 10.33 -20.20 8.26
N ARG A 157 9.16 -20.40 8.85
CA ARG A 157 7.87 -20.18 8.18
C ARG A 157 7.67 -18.73 7.74
N ALA A 158 8.41 -17.77 8.32
CA ALA A 158 8.37 -16.36 7.95
C ALA A 158 9.42 -15.95 6.89
N GLU A 159 10.18 -16.90 6.32
CA GLU A 159 11.29 -16.64 5.39
C GLU A 159 10.90 -15.66 4.27
N MET A 160 9.79 -15.89 3.59
CA MET A 160 9.31 -15.02 2.52
C MET A 160 8.87 -13.63 3.05
N SER A 161 8.25 -13.57 4.22
CA SER A 161 7.88 -12.31 4.90
C SER A 161 9.11 -11.51 5.34
N HIS A 162 10.17 -12.18 5.79
CA HIS A 162 11.46 -11.54 6.11
C HIS A 162 12.09 -10.89 4.88
N GLY A 163 11.93 -11.48 3.70
CA GLY A 163 12.33 -10.85 2.43
C GLY A 163 11.63 -9.51 2.21
N ILE A 164 10.33 -9.43 2.46
CA ILE A 164 9.52 -8.20 2.30
C ILE A 164 9.90 -7.14 3.36
N THR A 165 9.94 -7.53 4.64
CA THR A 165 10.31 -6.57 5.71
C THR A 165 11.75 -6.09 5.56
N GLY A 166 12.67 -6.97 5.12
CA GLY A 166 14.05 -6.61 4.78
C GLY A 166 14.15 -5.64 3.60
N ALA A 167 13.34 -5.84 2.57
CA ALA A 167 13.25 -4.92 1.42
C ALA A 167 12.74 -3.54 1.84
N ALA A 168 11.70 -3.49 2.67
CA ALA A 168 11.16 -2.23 3.19
C ALA A 168 12.18 -1.49 4.06
N ALA A 169 12.91 -2.19 4.92
CA ALA A 169 13.99 -1.62 5.72
C ALA A 169 15.14 -1.08 4.84
N GLN A 170 15.52 -1.81 3.78
CA GLN A 170 16.57 -1.41 2.84
C GLN A 170 16.18 -0.16 2.03
N ALA A 171 14.93 -0.06 1.59
CA ALA A 171 14.40 1.11 0.89
C ALA A 171 14.07 2.26 1.85
N GLY A 172 13.76 1.98 3.11
CA GLY A 172 13.34 2.96 4.10
C GLY A 172 11.88 3.40 3.96
N ILE A 173 11.02 2.62 3.29
CA ILE A 173 9.59 2.87 3.16
C ILE A 173 8.85 2.36 4.41
N GLY A 174 7.76 3.03 4.80
CA GLY A 174 6.83 2.51 5.80
C GLY A 174 6.07 1.29 5.27
N LEU A 175 5.96 0.22 6.06
CA LEU A 175 5.33 -1.03 5.64
C LEU A 175 4.14 -1.37 6.53
N THR A 176 3.00 -1.64 5.93
CA THR A 176 1.95 -2.48 6.52
C THR A 176 2.01 -3.83 5.82
N HIS A 177 2.60 -4.82 6.50
CA HIS A 177 2.73 -6.16 5.96
C HIS A 177 1.46 -6.96 6.24
N LEU A 178 0.88 -7.51 5.18
CA LEU A 178 -0.40 -8.21 5.18
C LEU A 178 -0.18 -9.66 4.69
N PRO A 179 0.26 -10.58 5.56
CA PRO A 179 0.26 -11.99 5.23
C PRO A 179 -1.13 -12.43 4.79
N VAL A 180 -1.20 -13.23 3.74
CA VAL A 180 -2.46 -13.64 3.12
C VAL A 180 -2.86 -15.04 3.57
N LEU A 181 -4.10 -15.18 4.05
CA LEU A 181 -4.73 -16.49 4.16
C LEU A 181 -5.29 -16.90 2.80
N TYR A 182 -4.91 -18.07 2.34
CA TYR A 182 -5.38 -18.69 1.11
C TYR A 182 -5.60 -20.19 1.38
N SER A 183 -6.84 -20.62 1.47
CA SER A 183 -7.19 -21.95 1.98
C SER A 183 -7.57 -22.95 0.88
N VAL A 184 -8.21 -22.49 -0.21
CA VAL A 184 -8.74 -23.35 -1.28
C VAL A 184 -8.49 -22.77 -2.67
N GLY A 185 -8.55 -23.58 -3.72
CA GLY A 185 -8.34 -23.14 -5.10
C GLY A 185 -9.45 -22.27 -5.69
N GLY A 186 -10.66 -22.34 -5.13
CA GLY A 186 -11.83 -21.61 -5.63
C GLY A 186 -13.13 -21.99 -4.91
N TYR A 187 -14.25 -21.44 -5.37
CA TYR A 187 -15.57 -21.70 -4.78
C TYR A 187 -15.89 -23.19 -4.74
N GLY A 188 -16.56 -23.63 -3.64
CA GLY A 188 -16.87 -25.04 -3.42
C GLY A 188 -15.69 -25.87 -2.93
N SER A 189 -14.70 -25.25 -2.34
CA SER A 189 -13.49 -25.91 -1.81
C SER A 189 -12.73 -26.69 -2.89
N VAL A 190 -12.64 -26.11 -4.08
CA VAL A 190 -11.84 -26.69 -5.17
C VAL A 190 -10.40 -26.84 -4.72
N GLU A 191 -9.80 -27.99 -5.01
CA GLU A 191 -8.39 -28.24 -4.71
C GLU A 191 -7.47 -27.21 -5.41
N PRO A 192 -6.44 -26.71 -4.72
CA PRO A 192 -5.47 -25.79 -5.31
C PRO A 192 -4.71 -26.44 -6.47
N ASN A 193 -4.51 -25.68 -7.55
CA ASN A 193 -3.66 -26.10 -8.66
C ASN A 193 -2.16 -25.87 -8.35
N ASP A 194 -1.27 -26.36 -9.21
CA ASP A 194 0.19 -26.23 -9.05
C ASP A 194 0.66 -24.76 -8.91
N GLY A 195 -0.03 -23.82 -9.53
CA GLY A 195 0.27 -22.38 -9.45
C GLY A 195 -0.08 -21.77 -8.10
N GLN A 196 -1.00 -22.38 -7.36
CA GLN A 196 -1.50 -21.89 -6.08
C GLN A 196 -0.81 -22.52 -4.87
N ARG A 197 -0.10 -23.65 -5.05
CA ARG A 197 0.45 -24.46 -3.94
C ARG A 197 1.34 -23.68 -2.96
N ARG A 198 2.01 -22.61 -3.41
CA ARG A 198 2.87 -21.77 -2.58
C ARG A 198 2.13 -20.82 -1.63
N TYR A 199 0.83 -20.70 -1.79
CA TYR A 199 -0.01 -19.74 -1.05
C TYR A 199 -0.79 -20.38 0.09
N ILE A 200 -1.01 -21.71 0.00
CA ILE A 200 -1.93 -22.44 0.87
C ILE A 200 -1.40 -22.52 2.29
N LEU A 201 -2.20 -22.05 3.24
CA LEU A 201 -1.97 -22.19 4.66
C LEU A 201 -3.25 -22.61 5.38
N GLU A 202 -3.09 -23.50 6.36
CA GLU A 202 -4.13 -23.75 7.35
C GLU A 202 -4.24 -22.54 8.29
N VAL A 203 -5.43 -22.30 8.84
CA VAL A 203 -5.70 -21.13 9.69
C VAL A 203 -4.76 -21.06 10.90
N GLU A 204 -4.47 -22.21 11.53
CA GLU A 204 -3.57 -22.27 12.69
C GLU A 204 -2.14 -21.87 12.32
N ASP A 205 -1.61 -22.39 11.21
CA ASP A 205 -0.27 -22.05 10.71
C ASP A 205 -0.18 -20.57 10.30
N PHE A 206 -1.24 -20.05 9.67
CA PHE A 206 -1.37 -18.64 9.33
C PHE A 206 -1.34 -17.73 10.56
N LEU A 207 -2.14 -18.02 11.59
CA LEU A 207 -2.18 -17.23 12.82
C LEU A 207 -0.84 -17.32 13.59
N ASN A 208 -0.17 -18.47 13.57
CA ASN A 208 1.16 -18.62 14.15
C ASN A 208 2.19 -17.76 13.41
N LEU A 209 2.16 -17.72 12.07
CA LEU A 209 2.99 -16.83 11.26
C LEU A 209 2.76 -15.35 11.63
N VAL A 210 1.50 -14.92 11.65
CA VAL A 210 1.10 -13.55 11.98
C VAL A 210 1.54 -13.15 13.38
N GLY A 211 1.28 -13.99 14.39
CA GLY A 211 1.68 -13.77 15.78
C GLY A 211 3.21 -13.64 15.94
N GLY A 212 3.97 -14.48 15.21
CA GLY A 212 5.43 -14.40 15.14
C GLY A 212 5.91 -13.05 14.58
N LEU A 213 5.34 -12.61 13.46
CA LEU A 213 5.67 -11.33 12.81
C LEU A 213 5.31 -10.14 13.71
N ILE A 214 4.14 -10.14 14.36
CA ILE A 214 3.76 -9.11 15.34
C ILE A 214 4.80 -9.03 16.46
N SER A 215 5.22 -10.17 17.01
CA SER A 215 6.20 -10.20 18.10
C SER A 215 7.57 -9.65 17.69
N ILE A 216 8.02 -9.97 16.47
CA ILE A 216 9.31 -9.50 15.91
C ILE A 216 9.30 -7.98 15.70
N HIS A 217 8.22 -7.44 15.15
CA HIS A 217 8.15 -6.04 14.71
C HIS A 217 7.43 -5.09 15.68
N LYS A 218 7.06 -5.55 16.89
CA LYS A 218 6.28 -4.77 17.88
C LYS A 218 6.87 -3.40 18.23
N ASP A 219 8.20 -3.28 18.19
CA ASP A 219 8.93 -2.06 18.55
C ASP A 219 9.44 -1.29 17.31
N ASP A 220 9.12 -1.74 16.10
CA ASP A 220 9.52 -1.07 14.87
C ASP A 220 8.40 -0.12 14.36
N PRO A 221 8.57 1.21 14.48
CA PRO A 221 7.56 2.16 14.04
C PRO A 221 7.40 2.20 12.52
N GLN A 222 8.30 1.58 11.76
CA GLN A 222 8.21 1.51 10.29
C GLN A 222 7.40 0.32 9.80
N VAL A 223 7.14 -0.68 10.66
CA VAL A 223 6.40 -1.90 10.29
C VAL A 223 5.11 -2.00 11.10
N ARG A 224 4.01 -2.20 10.42
CA ARG A 224 2.71 -2.61 10.96
C ARG A 224 2.37 -3.98 10.41
N ILE A 225 1.84 -4.89 11.23
CA ILE A 225 1.35 -6.17 10.77
C ILE A 225 -0.18 -6.14 10.78
N GLY A 226 -0.77 -6.55 9.67
CA GLY A 226 -2.19 -6.82 9.52
C GLY A 226 -2.39 -8.23 8.96
N ILE A 227 -3.58 -8.50 8.43
CA ILE A 227 -3.88 -9.73 7.69
C ILE A 227 -4.60 -9.43 6.39
N ALA A 228 -4.56 -10.40 5.47
CA ALA A 228 -5.41 -10.37 4.30
C ALA A 228 -5.99 -11.77 4.01
N PRO A 229 -7.24 -12.08 4.39
CA PRO A 229 -7.97 -13.13 3.72
C PRO A 229 -8.02 -12.82 2.22
N HIS A 230 -7.53 -13.72 1.35
CA HIS A 230 -7.35 -13.37 -0.07
C HIS A 230 -8.63 -12.81 -0.70
N SER A 231 -9.72 -13.56 -0.60
CA SER A 231 -11.07 -13.19 -1.03
C SER A 231 -12.04 -14.27 -0.54
N VAL A 232 -13.34 -14.03 -0.57
CA VAL A 232 -14.36 -15.05 -0.24
C VAL A 232 -14.35 -16.26 -1.21
N ARG A 233 -13.66 -16.16 -2.34
CA ARG A 233 -13.41 -17.27 -3.28
C ARG A 233 -12.37 -18.27 -2.75
N GLN A 234 -11.32 -17.80 -2.10
CA GLN A 234 -10.20 -18.61 -1.60
C GLN A 234 -10.25 -18.88 -0.11
N VAL A 235 -11.06 -18.13 0.63
CA VAL A 235 -11.21 -18.30 2.07
C VAL A 235 -12.70 -18.48 2.38
N PRO A 236 -13.17 -19.74 2.47
CA PRO A 236 -14.56 -20.06 2.83
C PRO A 236 -14.96 -19.49 4.19
N ALA A 237 -16.26 -19.44 4.47
CA ALA A 237 -16.86 -18.80 5.65
C ALA A 237 -16.22 -19.24 6.98
N GLU A 238 -16.02 -20.57 7.19
CA GLU A 238 -15.49 -21.10 8.45
C GLU A 238 -14.00 -20.72 8.66
N PRO A 239 -13.07 -20.92 7.71
CA PRO A 239 -11.69 -20.41 7.80
C PRO A 239 -11.62 -18.89 7.97
N LEU A 240 -12.48 -18.13 7.26
CA LEU A 240 -12.54 -16.68 7.38
C LEU A 240 -12.91 -16.27 8.82
N ALA A 241 -13.98 -16.80 9.36
CA ALA A 241 -14.42 -16.50 10.72
C ALA A 241 -13.35 -16.87 11.76
N ALA A 242 -12.72 -18.04 11.62
CA ALA A 242 -11.66 -18.48 12.54
C ALA A 242 -10.43 -17.56 12.48
N ALA A 243 -10.01 -17.15 11.28
CA ALA A 243 -8.88 -16.23 11.10
C ALA A 243 -9.17 -14.84 11.68
N LEU A 244 -10.39 -14.30 11.49
CA LEU A 244 -10.79 -13.01 12.03
C LEU A 244 -10.83 -13.02 13.57
N VAL A 245 -11.37 -14.07 14.18
CA VAL A 245 -11.38 -14.24 15.65
C VAL A 245 -9.95 -14.32 16.18
N GLY A 246 -9.11 -15.20 15.64
CA GLY A 246 -7.73 -15.35 16.09
C GLY A 246 -6.88 -14.10 15.88
N PHE A 247 -7.08 -13.37 14.77
CA PHE A 247 -6.38 -12.11 14.53
C PHE A 247 -6.82 -11.01 15.50
N THR A 248 -8.11 -10.92 15.82
CA THR A 248 -8.62 -9.93 16.78
C THR A 248 -8.01 -10.15 18.17
N GLU A 249 -7.73 -11.39 18.57
CA GLU A 249 -7.01 -11.70 19.81
C GLU A 249 -5.54 -11.27 19.76
N LEU A 250 -4.88 -11.37 18.59
CA LEU A 250 -3.47 -10.98 18.41
C LEU A 250 -3.29 -9.47 18.26
N ALA A 251 -4.17 -8.81 17.51
CA ALA A 251 -4.08 -7.39 17.17
C ALA A 251 -5.50 -6.80 16.96
N PRO A 252 -6.18 -6.37 18.02
CA PRO A 252 -7.59 -5.93 17.95
C PRO A 252 -7.81 -4.68 17.08
N ASP A 253 -6.77 -3.89 16.85
CA ASP A 253 -6.76 -2.71 15.98
C ASP A 253 -5.98 -2.92 14.66
N GLY A 254 -5.65 -4.17 14.34
CA GLY A 254 -4.89 -4.51 13.15
C GLY A 254 -5.71 -4.37 11.86
N PRO A 255 -5.11 -3.88 10.75
CA PRO A 255 -5.81 -3.75 9.47
C PRO A 255 -6.09 -5.12 8.82
N ILE A 256 -7.23 -5.19 8.11
CA ILE A 256 -7.72 -6.39 7.43
C ILE A 256 -8.00 -6.02 5.97
N HIS A 257 -7.28 -6.61 5.03
CA HIS A 257 -7.49 -6.37 3.61
C HIS A 257 -8.10 -7.61 2.93
N ILE A 258 -8.92 -7.40 1.90
CA ILE A 258 -9.53 -8.49 1.14
C ILE A 258 -9.84 -8.03 -0.29
N HIS A 259 -9.57 -8.86 -1.31
CA HIS A 259 -10.09 -8.61 -2.65
C HIS A 259 -11.59 -8.89 -2.69
N ALA A 260 -12.37 -7.99 -3.29
CA ALA A 260 -13.81 -8.13 -3.36
C ALA A 260 -14.37 -7.62 -4.70
N ALA A 261 -15.20 -8.43 -5.36
CA ALA A 261 -15.95 -8.04 -6.57
C ALA A 261 -15.08 -7.36 -7.66
N GLU A 262 -13.86 -7.85 -7.87
CA GLU A 262 -12.90 -7.33 -8.84
C GLU A 262 -13.38 -7.53 -10.27
N GLN A 263 -13.79 -8.75 -10.59
CA GLN A 263 -14.28 -9.18 -11.90
C GLN A 263 -15.76 -9.50 -11.87
N VAL A 264 -16.48 -9.25 -12.98
CA VAL A 264 -17.89 -9.69 -13.13
C VAL A 264 -18.03 -11.17 -12.85
N LYS A 265 -17.08 -11.99 -13.32
CA LYS A 265 -17.08 -13.44 -13.10
C LYS A 265 -16.99 -13.79 -11.60
N ASP A 266 -16.23 -13.05 -10.79
CA ASP A 266 -16.17 -13.27 -9.33
C ASP A 266 -17.53 -13.07 -8.70
N VAL A 267 -18.26 -12.04 -9.13
CA VAL A 267 -19.62 -11.76 -8.64
C VAL A 267 -20.58 -12.88 -9.05
N ASP A 268 -20.59 -13.26 -10.34
CA ASP A 268 -21.51 -14.27 -10.86
C ASP A 268 -21.27 -15.66 -10.25
N GLU A 269 -20.01 -16.03 -10.07
CA GLU A 269 -19.65 -17.29 -9.42
C GLU A 269 -20.05 -17.30 -7.94
N HIS A 270 -19.86 -16.18 -7.21
CA HIS A 270 -20.28 -16.09 -5.81
C HIS A 270 -21.79 -16.15 -5.66
N VAL A 271 -22.54 -15.45 -6.51
CA VAL A 271 -24.01 -15.54 -6.54
C VAL A 271 -24.47 -16.97 -6.79
N THR A 272 -23.82 -17.68 -7.72
CA THR A 272 -24.13 -19.07 -8.02
C THR A 272 -23.84 -20.00 -6.83
N TYR A 273 -22.74 -19.76 -6.10
CA TYR A 273 -22.27 -20.58 -4.99
C TYR A 273 -23.00 -20.27 -3.67
N ALA A 274 -23.08 -19.00 -3.29
CA ALA A 274 -23.57 -18.55 -1.98
C ALA A 274 -25.00 -17.95 -2.02
N GLY A 275 -25.53 -17.69 -3.23
CA GLY A 275 -26.86 -17.09 -3.39
C GLY A 275 -26.88 -15.57 -3.24
N ASP A 276 -25.74 -14.93 -2.96
CA ASP A 276 -25.61 -13.50 -2.75
C ASP A 276 -24.34 -12.96 -3.41
N ARG A 277 -24.24 -11.63 -3.53
CA ARG A 277 -23.07 -10.95 -4.08
C ARG A 277 -21.94 -10.87 -3.04
N PRO A 278 -20.66 -10.90 -3.44
CA PRO A 278 -19.54 -11.05 -2.50
C PRO A 278 -19.44 -9.93 -1.45
N VAL A 279 -19.70 -8.68 -1.83
CA VAL A 279 -19.65 -7.56 -0.87
C VAL A 279 -20.86 -7.55 0.05
N ALA A 280 -22.07 -7.82 -0.46
CA ALA A 280 -23.25 -7.96 0.36
C ALA A 280 -23.06 -9.10 1.38
N TRP A 281 -22.54 -10.25 0.92
CA TRP A 281 -22.25 -11.38 1.79
C TRP A 281 -21.24 -11.02 2.90
N LEU A 282 -20.16 -10.31 2.57
CA LEU A 282 -19.18 -9.85 3.57
C LEU A 282 -19.83 -8.94 4.63
N LEU A 283 -20.64 -7.98 4.20
CA LEU A 283 -21.34 -7.06 5.11
C LEU A 283 -22.32 -7.77 6.04
N ASP A 284 -22.92 -8.88 5.60
CA ASP A 284 -23.89 -9.66 6.38
C ASP A 284 -23.23 -10.72 7.28
N ASN A 285 -22.01 -11.20 6.94
CA ASN A 285 -21.39 -12.36 7.61
C ASN A 285 -20.08 -12.05 8.33
N ALA A 286 -19.52 -10.83 8.18
CA ALA A 286 -18.34 -10.38 8.90
C ALA A 286 -18.59 -8.99 9.51
N ASP A 287 -17.94 -8.72 10.64
CA ASP A 287 -17.99 -7.40 11.26
C ASP A 287 -17.07 -6.43 10.48
N VAL A 288 -17.53 -6.03 9.29
CA VAL A 288 -16.81 -5.09 8.42
C VAL A 288 -16.88 -3.70 9.03
N ASP A 289 -15.73 -3.18 9.43
CA ASP A 289 -15.57 -1.89 10.12
C ASP A 289 -14.40 -1.07 9.52
N GLY A 290 -13.99 0.04 10.16
CA GLY A 290 -12.91 0.91 9.72
C GLY A 290 -11.51 0.26 9.66
N ARG A 291 -11.33 -0.97 10.17
CA ARG A 291 -10.07 -1.73 10.01
C ARG A 291 -9.97 -2.42 8.64
N TRP A 292 -11.09 -2.51 7.92
CA TRP A 292 -11.14 -3.24 6.66
C TRP A 292 -10.80 -2.37 5.47
N CYS A 293 -10.08 -2.97 4.52
CA CYS A 293 -9.90 -2.45 3.18
C CYS A 293 -10.38 -3.49 2.17
N LEU A 294 -11.49 -3.18 1.48
CA LEU A 294 -11.98 -3.98 0.38
C LEU A 294 -11.30 -3.51 -0.91
N VAL A 295 -10.40 -4.33 -1.44
CA VAL A 295 -9.61 -3.99 -2.63
C VAL A 295 -10.46 -4.19 -3.87
N HIS A 296 -10.35 -3.26 -4.81
CA HIS A 296 -11.11 -3.07 -6.04
C HIS A 296 -12.57 -2.71 -5.80
N ALA A 297 -13.39 -3.62 -5.32
CA ALA A 297 -14.84 -3.44 -5.19
C ALA A 297 -15.48 -2.89 -6.48
N THR A 298 -14.94 -3.26 -7.64
CA THR A 298 -15.24 -2.67 -8.96
C THR A 298 -16.70 -2.79 -9.33
N HIS A 299 -17.30 -3.94 -9.01
CA HIS A 299 -18.66 -4.27 -9.42
C HIS A 299 -19.64 -4.25 -8.25
N LEU A 300 -19.96 -3.05 -7.73
CA LEU A 300 -20.97 -2.85 -6.68
C LEU A 300 -22.34 -2.50 -7.26
N ASN A 301 -23.39 -2.96 -6.60
CA ASN A 301 -24.73 -2.42 -6.77
C ASN A 301 -25.01 -1.28 -5.77
N ALA A 302 -26.14 -0.58 -5.90
CA ALA A 302 -26.47 0.56 -5.04
C ALA A 302 -26.59 0.20 -3.54
N GLY A 303 -27.03 -1.02 -3.22
CA GLY A 303 -27.12 -1.51 -1.84
C GLY A 303 -25.72 -1.72 -1.24
N GLU A 304 -24.83 -2.37 -2.00
CA GLU A 304 -23.43 -2.59 -1.62
C GLU A 304 -22.67 -1.26 -1.46
N VAL A 305 -22.87 -0.30 -2.37
CA VAL A 305 -22.29 1.07 -2.25
C VAL A 305 -22.71 1.72 -0.94
N SER A 306 -24.00 1.71 -0.61
CA SER A 306 -24.51 2.31 0.62
C SER A 306 -24.05 1.58 1.88
N GLY A 307 -24.11 0.24 1.88
CA GLY A 307 -23.67 -0.58 3.02
C GLY A 307 -22.19 -0.42 3.31
N LEU A 308 -21.35 -0.46 2.27
CA LEU A 308 -19.91 -0.31 2.40
C LEU A 308 -19.51 1.10 2.87
N ALA A 309 -20.15 2.15 2.35
CA ALA A 309 -19.91 3.52 2.84
C ALA A 309 -20.30 3.70 4.32
N GLN A 310 -21.35 3.01 4.78
CA GLN A 310 -21.84 3.08 6.18
C GLN A 310 -21.00 2.23 7.14
N SER A 311 -20.32 1.18 6.68
CA SER A 311 -19.49 0.33 7.52
C SER A 311 -18.25 1.04 8.05
N GLY A 312 -17.82 2.13 7.39
CA GLY A 312 -16.57 2.83 7.66
C GLY A 312 -15.34 2.15 7.06
N ALA A 313 -15.50 1.03 6.35
CA ALA A 313 -14.41 0.37 5.65
C ALA A 313 -13.88 1.22 4.49
N VAL A 314 -12.59 1.04 4.18
CA VAL A 314 -11.94 1.71 3.08
C VAL A 314 -12.08 0.89 1.80
N VAL A 315 -12.35 1.54 0.67
CA VAL A 315 -12.22 0.92 -0.65
C VAL A 315 -10.82 1.17 -1.21
N GLY A 316 -10.14 0.08 -1.57
CA GLY A 316 -8.81 0.12 -2.15
C GLY A 316 -8.86 0.11 -3.67
N LEU A 317 -8.70 1.28 -4.31
CA LEU A 317 -8.76 1.41 -5.76
C LEU A 317 -7.37 1.28 -6.39
N CYS A 318 -7.28 0.51 -7.49
CA CYS A 318 -6.04 0.28 -8.22
C CYS A 318 -6.22 0.60 -9.72
N PRO A 319 -6.55 1.87 -10.07
CA PRO A 319 -7.04 2.24 -11.40
C PRO A 319 -6.14 1.84 -12.56
N THR A 320 -4.82 1.85 -12.40
CA THR A 320 -3.91 1.44 -13.48
C THR A 320 -3.92 -0.07 -13.70
N THR A 321 -4.04 -0.87 -12.63
CA THR A 321 -4.19 -2.33 -12.72
C THR A 321 -5.57 -2.71 -13.26
N GLU A 322 -6.63 -2.11 -12.73
CA GLU A 322 -8.02 -2.31 -13.17
C GLU A 322 -8.17 -1.99 -14.67
N GLY A 323 -7.49 -0.93 -15.14
CA GLY A 323 -7.42 -0.60 -16.56
C GLY A 323 -6.59 -1.60 -17.38
N ASN A 324 -5.47 -2.09 -16.85
CA ASN A 324 -4.61 -3.07 -17.50
C ASN A 324 -5.27 -4.46 -17.64
N LEU A 325 -5.97 -4.90 -16.60
CA LEU A 325 -6.65 -6.20 -16.56
C LEU A 325 -8.04 -6.17 -17.18
N GLY A 326 -8.58 -4.96 -17.47
CA GLY A 326 -9.91 -4.82 -18.03
C GLY A 326 -11.02 -5.15 -17.04
N ASP A 327 -10.81 -4.86 -15.75
CA ASP A 327 -11.77 -5.18 -14.69
C ASP A 327 -13.05 -4.37 -14.82
N GLY A 328 -12.92 -3.11 -15.15
CA GLY A 328 -14.06 -2.19 -15.26
C GLY A 328 -13.78 -0.88 -14.53
N LEU A 329 -14.86 -0.18 -14.19
CA LEU A 329 -14.77 1.09 -13.50
C LEU A 329 -15.64 1.07 -12.24
N PHE A 330 -15.03 1.34 -11.09
CA PHE A 330 -15.70 1.47 -9.82
C PHE A 330 -16.78 2.57 -9.86
N PRO A 331 -17.95 2.42 -9.21
CA PRO A 331 -19.01 3.44 -9.13
C PRO A 331 -18.60 4.60 -8.20
N PHE A 332 -17.57 5.34 -8.61
CA PHE A 332 -16.85 6.29 -7.77
C PHE A 332 -17.71 7.47 -7.31
N LEU A 333 -18.51 8.04 -8.23
CA LEU A 333 -19.36 9.18 -7.90
C LEU A 333 -20.45 8.80 -6.88
N GLU A 334 -21.08 7.66 -7.07
CA GLU A 334 -22.09 7.11 -6.17
C GLU A 334 -21.50 6.85 -4.78
N TYR A 335 -20.30 6.29 -4.72
CA TYR A 335 -19.60 6.01 -3.48
C TYR A 335 -19.18 7.29 -2.73
N LEU A 336 -18.65 8.29 -3.45
CA LEU A 336 -18.35 9.62 -2.89
C LEU A 336 -19.60 10.30 -2.31
N ASN A 337 -20.72 10.22 -3.03
CA ASN A 337 -21.99 10.80 -2.58
C ASN A 337 -22.57 10.09 -1.36
N ALA A 338 -22.27 8.80 -1.18
CA ALA A 338 -22.60 8.05 0.02
C ALA A 338 -21.66 8.33 1.21
N GLY A 339 -20.62 9.17 1.02
CA GLY A 339 -19.62 9.48 2.05
C GLY A 339 -18.58 8.39 2.27
N GLY A 340 -18.37 7.52 1.27
CA GLY A 340 -17.43 6.41 1.34
C GLY A 340 -15.97 6.84 1.42
N ILE A 341 -15.16 6.06 2.15
CA ILE A 341 -13.73 6.26 2.36
C ILE A 341 -12.95 5.40 1.36
N TRP A 342 -11.92 5.96 0.74
CA TRP A 342 -11.15 5.26 -0.28
C TRP A 342 -9.67 5.69 -0.29
N GLY A 343 -8.82 4.82 -0.83
CA GLY A 343 -7.41 5.11 -1.09
C GLY A 343 -6.95 4.47 -2.40
N VAL A 344 -5.70 4.71 -2.80
CA VAL A 344 -5.14 4.16 -4.04
C VAL A 344 -3.98 3.22 -3.78
N GLY A 345 -3.89 2.16 -4.61
CA GLY A 345 -2.80 1.21 -4.65
C GLY A 345 -2.26 1.01 -6.07
N SER A 346 -1.02 0.53 -6.20
CA SER A 346 -0.40 0.22 -7.50
C SER A 346 -0.50 -1.26 -7.90
N ASP A 347 -0.96 -2.10 -7.00
CA ASP A 347 -1.32 -3.51 -7.12
C ASP A 347 -0.32 -4.36 -7.94
N SER A 348 -0.53 -4.58 -9.24
CA SER A 348 0.34 -5.38 -10.12
C SER A 348 1.56 -4.61 -10.64
N HIS A 349 1.68 -3.32 -10.33
CA HIS A 349 2.82 -2.45 -10.63
C HIS A 349 3.13 -2.27 -12.12
N VAL A 350 2.13 -2.31 -12.99
CA VAL A 350 2.26 -1.86 -14.38
C VAL A 350 2.56 -0.37 -14.43
N SER A 351 2.06 0.38 -13.45
CA SER A 351 2.47 1.74 -13.08
C SER A 351 2.83 1.81 -11.60
N VAL A 352 3.73 2.74 -11.23
CA VAL A 352 4.14 2.98 -9.84
C VAL A 352 4.10 4.50 -9.59
N SER A 353 2.90 5.09 -9.70
CA SER A 353 2.72 6.54 -9.58
C SER A 353 1.37 6.88 -8.94
N PRO A 354 1.34 7.48 -7.72
CA PRO A 354 0.08 7.91 -7.11
C PRO A 354 -0.68 8.92 -7.97
N LEU A 355 0.05 9.73 -8.74
CA LEU A 355 -0.56 10.75 -9.60
C LEU A 355 -1.25 10.12 -10.81
N GLU A 356 -0.72 9.01 -11.31
CA GLU A 356 -1.34 8.27 -12.40
C GLU A 356 -2.59 7.54 -11.91
N GLU A 357 -2.56 6.92 -10.73
CA GLU A 357 -3.74 6.29 -10.12
C GLU A 357 -4.88 7.31 -9.98
N LEU A 358 -4.62 8.47 -9.37
CA LEU A 358 -5.63 9.52 -9.21
C LEU A 358 -6.13 10.06 -10.55
N ARG A 359 -5.27 10.19 -11.54
CA ARG A 359 -5.63 10.64 -12.90
C ARG A 359 -6.51 9.63 -13.62
N TRP A 360 -6.16 8.34 -13.58
CA TRP A 360 -6.95 7.27 -14.19
C TRP A 360 -8.32 7.14 -13.54
N LEU A 361 -8.39 7.23 -12.21
CA LEU A 361 -9.65 7.24 -11.47
C LEU A 361 -10.59 8.33 -11.99
N GLU A 362 -10.13 9.57 -12.01
CA GLU A 362 -10.93 10.70 -12.47
C GLU A 362 -11.26 10.62 -13.98
N TYR A 363 -10.29 10.23 -14.83
CA TYR A 363 -10.51 10.14 -16.27
C TYR A 363 -11.48 9.01 -16.64
N GLY A 364 -11.45 7.88 -15.97
CA GLY A 364 -12.44 6.82 -16.12
C GLY A 364 -13.86 7.33 -15.91
N GLN A 365 -14.06 8.06 -14.81
CA GLN A 365 -15.38 8.66 -14.49
C GLN A 365 -15.80 9.72 -15.52
N ARG A 366 -14.87 10.57 -15.98
CA ARG A 366 -15.15 11.56 -17.04
C ARG A 366 -15.61 10.90 -18.34
N LEU A 367 -14.98 9.79 -18.72
CA LEU A 367 -15.30 9.06 -19.95
C LEU A 367 -16.71 8.45 -19.90
N ILE A 368 -17.10 7.87 -18.77
CA ILE A 368 -18.45 7.31 -18.59
C ILE A 368 -19.50 8.42 -18.59
N SER A 369 -19.33 9.41 -17.73
CA SER A 369 -20.34 10.48 -17.52
C SER A 369 -20.33 11.53 -18.61
N ARG A 370 -19.27 11.61 -19.43
CA ARG A 370 -19.04 12.68 -20.42
C ARG A 370 -19.09 14.08 -19.82
N THR A 371 -18.63 14.16 -18.55
CA THR A 371 -18.59 15.40 -17.77
C THR A 371 -17.17 15.56 -17.20
N ARG A 372 -16.75 16.78 -16.91
CA ARG A 372 -15.45 17.08 -16.31
C ARG A 372 -15.55 17.26 -14.79
N ASN A 373 -14.42 17.08 -14.11
CA ASN A 373 -14.26 17.37 -12.68
C ASN A 373 -15.28 16.64 -11.80
N ILE A 374 -15.34 15.31 -11.97
CA ILE A 374 -16.29 14.45 -11.28
C ILE A 374 -16.05 14.42 -9.77
N ALA A 375 -14.79 14.36 -9.33
CA ALA A 375 -14.45 14.36 -7.92
C ALA A 375 -14.52 15.74 -7.26
N ALA A 376 -14.73 16.86 -8.00
CA ALA A 376 -14.94 18.16 -7.39
C ALA A 376 -16.25 18.19 -6.59
N SER A 377 -16.31 19.00 -5.52
CA SER A 377 -17.56 19.18 -4.79
C SER A 377 -18.57 20.00 -5.61
N ASP A 378 -19.86 19.77 -5.37
CA ASP A 378 -20.95 20.50 -6.03
C ASP A 378 -20.93 22.02 -5.74
N THR A 379 -20.29 22.41 -4.65
CA THR A 379 -20.11 23.83 -4.28
C THR A 379 -18.90 24.49 -4.95
N GLY A 380 -18.19 23.75 -5.80
CA GLY A 380 -16.94 24.15 -6.45
C GLY A 380 -15.71 23.67 -5.69
N GLY A 381 -14.55 23.85 -6.28
CA GLY A 381 -13.27 23.45 -5.70
C GLY A 381 -12.37 22.74 -6.70
N SER A 382 -11.15 22.39 -6.25
CA SER A 382 -10.17 21.68 -7.04
C SER A 382 -10.46 20.18 -7.03
N THR A 383 -10.53 19.58 -8.20
CA THR A 383 -10.63 18.13 -8.39
C THR A 383 -9.40 17.44 -7.85
N GLY A 384 -8.21 17.94 -8.19
CA GLY A 384 -6.95 17.34 -7.79
C GLY A 384 -6.70 17.42 -6.28
N ALA A 385 -6.99 18.58 -5.67
CA ALA A 385 -6.83 18.73 -4.23
C ALA A 385 -7.75 17.78 -3.45
N ARG A 386 -9.01 17.61 -3.87
CA ARG A 386 -9.92 16.66 -3.24
C ARG A 386 -9.44 15.23 -3.39
N LEU A 387 -9.13 14.79 -4.63
CA LEU A 387 -8.62 13.44 -4.87
C LEU A 387 -7.37 13.14 -4.02
N PHE A 388 -6.45 14.10 -3.95
CA PHE A 388 -5.21 13.95 -3.20
C PHE A 388 -5.47 13.83 -1.69
N SER A 389 -6.31 14.72 -1.14
CA SER A 389 -6.62 14.72 0.29
C SER A 389 -7.41 13.48 0.73
N ASP A 390 -8.42 13.06 -0.06
CA ASP A 390 -9.24 11.91 0.27
C ASP A 390 -8.39 10.62 0.21
N ALA A 391 -7.51 10.47 -0.81
CA ALA A 391 -6.61 9.33 -0.93
C ALA A 391 -5.57 9.27 0.21
N LEU A 392 -5.07 10.42 0.69
CA LEU A 392 -4.19 10.49 1.85
C LEU A 392 -4.89 9.98 3.12
N ALA A 393 -6.11 10.46 3.36
CA ALA A 393 -6.88 10.11 4.55
C ALA A 393 -7.28 8.64 4.54
N GLY A 394 -7.90 8.16 3.46
CA GLY A 394 -8.30 6.76 3.34
C GLY A 394 -7.11 5.81 3.31
N GLY A 395 -6.00 6.24 2.69
CA GLY A 395 -4.78 5.44 2.69
C GLY A 395 -4.15 5.27 4.07
N ALA A 396 -4.18 6.30 4.90
CA ALA A 396 -3.71 6.21 6.29
C ALA A 396 -4.56 5.24 7.12
N GLU A 397 -5.88 5.29 6.92
CA GLU A 397 -6.84 4.40 7.59
C GLU A 397 -6.67 2.96 7.15
N ALA A 398 -6.64 2.68 5.83
CA ALA A 398 -6.44 1.35 5.28
C ALA A 398 -5.16 0.69 5.79
N LEU A 399 -4.06 1.44 5.95
CA LEU A 399 -2.79 0.93 6.43
C LEU A 399 -2.70 0.84 7.97
N GLY A 400 -3.68 1.37 8.69
CA GLY A 400 -3.69 1.41 10.15
C GLY A 400 -2.49 2.18 10.73
N ARG A 401 -2.03 3.26 10.07
CA ARG A 401 -0.82 4.00 10.42
C ARG A 401 -1.08 5.49 10.64
N PRO A 402 -0.37 6.16 11.55
CA PRO A 402 -0.50 7.60 11.77
C PRO A 402 0.27 8.40 10.69
N ILE A 403 -0.15 8.30 9.42
CA ILE A 403 0.46 8.91 8.23
C ILE A 403 -0.55 9.79 7.47
N GLY A 404 -0.23 10.23 6.26
CA GLY A 404 -1.15 10.92 5.34
C GLY A 404 -1.40 12.39 5.67
N ALA A 405 -0.74 12.97 6.66
CA ALA A 405 -0.87 14.38 6.99
C ALA A 405 0.40 14.93 7.66
N ILE A 406 0.69 16.22 7.43
CA ILE A 406 1.74 16.95 8.14
C ILE A 406 1.11 17.57 9.39
N ALA A 407 1.05 16.79 10.47
CA ALA A 407 0.40 17.18 11.72
C ALA A 407 1.08 16.53 12.93
N THR A 408 0.95 17.15 14.11
CA THR A 408 1.42 16.57 15.38
C THR A 408 0.82 15.19 15.62
N GLY A 409 1.66 14.23 16.02
CA GLY A 409 1.29 12.83 16.24
C GLY A 409 1.31 11.95 15.00
N LYS A 410 1.54 12.53 13.82
CA LYS A 410 1.74 11.78 12.57
C LYS A 410 3.23 11.48 12.35
N ARG A 411 3.52 10.48 11.56
CA ARG A 411 4.88 10.21 11.11
C ARG A 411 5.35 11.30 10.15
N ALA A 412 6.63 11.61 10.21
CA ALA A 412 7.24 12.60 9.32
C ALA A 412 7.51 12.00 7.94
N ASP A 413 6.45 11.87 7.15
CA ASP A 413 6.43 11.38 5.78
C ASP A 413 6.15 12.57 4.85
N LEU A 414 7.20 13.11 4.24
CA LEU A 414 7.16 14.36 3.46
C LEU A 414 7.67 14.14 2.04
N VAL A 415 6.95 14.69 1.08
CA VAL A 415 7.34 14.76 -0.33
C VAL A 415 7.65 16.21 -0.70
N VAL A 416 8.84 16.45 -1.21
CA VAL A 416 9.29 17.78 -1.63
C VAL A 416 9.27 17.86 -3.14
N LEU A 417 8.47 18.77 -3.67
CA LEU A 417 8.38 19.04 -5.10
C LEU A 417 9.35 20.14 -5.53
N ASP A 418 9.85 20.04 -6.77
CA ASP A 418 10.64 21.09 -7.40
C ASP A 418 9.71 22.19 -7.95
N PRO A 419 9.66 23.40 -7.35
CA PRO A 419 8.77 24.45 -7.80
C PRO A 419 9.17 25.02 -9.19
N GLU A 420 10.42 24.82 -9.61
CA GLU A 420 10.93 25.24 -10.93
C GLU A 420 10.59 24.23 -12.04
N HIS A 421 10.04 23.08 -11.68
CA HIS A 421 9.63 22.08 -12.67
C HIS A 421 8.58 22.69 -13.60
N PRO A 422 8.72 22.57 -14.96
CA PRO A 422 7.80 23.22 -15.91
C PRO A 422 6.32 22.93 -15.70
N GLN A 423 6.00 21.74 -15.18
CA GLN A 423 4.63 21.33 -14.85
C GLN A 423 4.04 22.16 -13.68
N LEU A 424 4.88 22.61 -12.76
CA LEU A 424 4.46 23.30 -11.51
C LEU A 424 4.74 24.78 -11.51
N PHE A 425 5.66 25.24 -12.35
CA PHE A 425 6.09 26.65 -12.39
C PHE A 425 4.91 27.63 -12.55
N GLY A 426 4.85 28.61 -11.67
CA GLY A 426 3.78 29.62 -11.65
C GLY A 426 2.45 29.15 -11.09
N ARG A 427 2.37 27.94 -10.48
CA ARG A 427 1.18 27.43 -9.82
C ARG A 427 1.32 27.48 -8.30
N SER A 428 0.20 27.68 -7.61
CA SER A 428 0.19 27.76 -6.16
C SER A 428 -1.14 27.25 -5.60
N GLY A 429 -1.18 26.90 -4.31
CA GLY A 429 -2.39 26.39 -3.69
C GLY A 429 -2.91 25.13 -4.42
N ASP A 430 -4.21 24.97 -4.50
CA ASP A 430 -4.85 23.80 -5.10
C ASP A 430 -4.54 23.65 -6.59
N THR A 431 -4.27 24.75 -7.32
CA THR A 431 -3.87 24.68 -8.73
C THR A 431 -2.52 23.98 -8.93
N LEU A 432 -1.67 23.93 -7.89
CA LEU A 432 -0.43 23.15 -7.92
C LEU A 432 -0.75 21.66 -7.88
N VAL A 433 -1.69 21.23 -7.04
CA VAL A 433 -2.11 19.81 -6.96
C VAL A 433 -2.85 19.40 -8.23
N ASP A 434 -3.72 20.26 -8.77
CA ASP A 434 -4.36 20.03 -10.08
C ASP A 434 -3.31 19.84 -11.19
N ALA A 435 -2.29 20.69 -11.23
CA ALA A 435 -1.21 20.58 -12.20
C ALA A 435 -0.36 19.35 -11.97
N LEU A 436 -0.07 19.00 -10.72
CA LEU A 436 0.67 17.79 -10.35
C LEU A 436 0.00 16.53 -10.91
N ILE A 437 -1.32 16.41 -10.79
CA ILE A 437 -2.07 15.26 -11.24
C ILE A 437 -2.33 15.31 -12.76
N PHE A 438 -2.74 16.45 -13.32
CA PHE A 438 -3.35 16.54 -14.65
C PHE A 438 -2.49 17.17 -15.75
N SER A 439 -1.32 17.76 -15.46
CA SER A 439 -0.61 18.54 -16.47
C SER A 439 0.66 17.91 -17.05
N GLY A 440 0.94 16.64 -16.79
CA GLY A 440 2.10 15.96 -17.39
C GLY A 440 2.39 14.59 -16.82
N ASN A 441 3.45 13.96 -17.34
CA ASN A 441 3.92 12.63 -16.90
C ASN A 441 5.34 12.66 -16.30
N ALA A 442 5.99 13.83 -16.29
CA ALA A 442 7.28 13.96 -15.64
C ALA A 442 7.09 13.96 -14.12
N ASN A 443 8.07 13.41 -13.41
CA ASN A 443 8.03 13.33 -11.97
C ASN A 443 8.70 14.57 -11.34
N PRO A 444 7.98 15.49 -10.69
CA PRO A 444 8.53 16.66 -10.04
C PRO A 444 9.02 16.41 -8.61
N VAL A 445 8.97 15.17 -8.11
CA VAL A 445 9.45 14.81 -6.76
C VAL A 445 10.97 14.92 -6.71
N LYS A 446 11.46 15.77 -5.83
CA LYS A 446 12.88 16.08 -5.67
C LYS A 446 13.50 15.38 -4.47
N HIS A 447 12.78 15.40 -3.33
CA HIS A 447 13.23 14.76 -2.10
C HIS A 447 12.05 14.06 -1.42
N VAL A 448 12.36 13.01 -0.66
CA VAL A 448 11.37 12.30 0.18
C VAL A 448 11.97 12.03 1.55
N LEU A 449 11.26 12.46 2.57
CA LEU A 449 11.49 12.07 3.97
C LEU A 449 10.46 11.00 4.33
N CYS A 450 10.90 9.88 4.88
CA CYS A 450 10.02 8.82 5.33
C CYS A 450 10.39 8.44 6.78
N GLY A 451 9.43 8.51 7.68
CA GLY A 451 9.66 8.29 9.10
C GLY A 451 10.78 9.16 9.68
N GLY A 452 10.86 10.43 9.26
CA GLY A 452 11.86 11.38 9.72
C GLY A 452 13.24 11.20 9.09
N ARG A 453 13.41 10.30 8.11
CA ARG A 453 14.71 10.06 7.44
C ARG A 453 14.63 10.40 5.97
N TRP A 454 15.63 11.12 5.44
CA TRP A 454 15.77 11.39 4.02
C TRP A 454 16.11 10.10 3.26
N VAL A 455 15.15 9.56 2.51
CA VAL A 455 15.30 8.36 1.69
C VAL A 455 15.57 8.69 0.22
N ILE A 456 15.00 9.80 -0.29
CA ILE A 456 15.32 10.33 -1.60
C ILE A 456 15.90 11.74 -1.46
N ARG A 457 17.06 11.99 -2.09
CA ARG A 457 17.66 13.30 -2.20
C ARG A 457 18.03 13.59 -3.66
N SER A 458 17.52 14.69 -4.20
CA SER A 458 17.74 15.09 -5.61
C SER A 458 17.39 13.96 -6.59
N GLY A 459 16.26 13.30 -6.35
CA GLY A 459 15.74 12.21 -7.18
C GLY A 459 16.48 10.87 -7.05
N ARG A 460 17.44 10.73 -6.12
CA ARG A 460 18.23 9.50 -5.93
C ARG A 460 18.04 8.91 -4.54
N HIS A 461 17.99 7.58 -4.49
CA HIS A 461 18.03 6.79 -3.25
C HIS A 461 19.50 6.45 -2.90
N GLY A 462 19.84 6.44 -1.59
CA GLY A 462 21.21 6.21 -1.15
C GLY A 462 21.81 4.85 -1.53
N ALA A 463 20.98 3.80 -1.55
CA ALA A 463 21.36 2.44 -1.93
C ALA A 463 20.92 2.05 -3.36
N GLU A 464 20.55 3.01 -4.22
CA GLU A 464 19.93 2.75 -5.53
C GLU A 464 20.74 1.80 -6.40
N ASP A 465 22.04 2.01 -6.52
CA ASP A 465 22.91 1.22 -7.40
C ASP A 465 23.02 -0.25 -6.92
N GLN A 466 23.09 -0.47 -5.60
CA GLN A 466 23.12 -1.81 -4.99
C GLN A 466 21.79 -2.53 -5.20
N ILE A 467 20.67 -1.88 -4.92
CA ILE A 467 19.32 -2.43 -5.07
C ILE A 467 19.06 -2.79 -6.54
N ALA A 468 19.36 -1.87 -7.46
CA ALA A 468 19.20 -2.10 -8.89
C ALA A 468 20.09 -3.24 -9.42
N THR A 469 21.26 -3.46 -8.83
CA THR A 469 22.14 -4.58 -9.21
C THR A 469 21.53 -5.91 -8.75
N ALA A 470 21.04 -5.99 -7.52
CA ALA A 470 20.37 -7.19 -7.01
C ALA A 470 19.12 -7.53 -7.84
N TYR A 471 18.28 -6.52 -8.13
CA TYR A 471 17.11 -6.66 -8.98
C TYR A 471 17.47 -7.20 -10.38
N ARG A 472 18.47 -6.59 -11.06
CA ARG A 472 18.91 -7.06 -12.39
C ARG A 472 19.40 -8.50 -12.36
N THR A 473 20.08 -8.91 -11.29
CA THR A 473 20.53 -10.30 -11.10
C THR A 473 19.35 -11.25 -10.99
N ALA A 474 18.36 -10.94 -10.14
CA ALA A 474 17.14 -11.71 -10.01
C ALA A 474 16.38 -11.81 -11.35
N MET A 475 16.17 -10.68 -12.03
CA MET A 475 15.47 -10.63 -13.32
C MET A 475 16.19 -11.44 -14.41
N THR A 476 17.52 -11.36 -14.50
CA THR A 476 18.29 -12.15 -15.49
C THR A 476 18.05 -13.65 -15.29
N ARG A 477 18.01 -14.11 -14.03
CA ARG A 477 17.73 -15.50 -13.70
C ARG A 477 16.29 -15.93 -14.02
N LEU A 478 15.31 -15.05 -13.70
CA LEU A 478 13.90 -15.35 -13.87
C LEU A 478 13.49 -15.37 -15.35
N ILE A 479 13.94 -14.39 -16.16
CA ILE A 479 13.61 -14.30 -17.59
C ILE A 479 14.26 -15.44 -18.39
N ALA A 480 15.40 -15.99 -17.93
CA ALA A 480 16.06 -17.11 -18.61
C ALA A 480 15.26 -18.44 -18.47
N ARG A 481 14.26 -18.50 -17.59
CA ARG A 481 13.39 -19.67 -17.45
C ARG A 481 12.30 -19.63 -18.51
N PRO A 482 12.00 -20.77 -19.17
CA PRO A 482 10.85 -20.80 -20.07
C PRO A 482 9.58 -20.54 -19.23
N LEU A 483 8.83 -19.49 -19.57
CA LEU A 483 7.49 -19.33 -19.03
C LEU A 483 6.67 -20.53 -19.52
N LYS A 484 6.28 -21.40 -18.58
CA LYS A 484 5.32 -22.46 -18.87
C LYS A 484 3.97 -21.77 -19.05
N GLY A 485 3.58 -21.57 -20.31
CA GLY A 485 2.24 -21.14 -20.71
C GLY A 485 1.39 -22.34 -21.02
#